data_65c5a8af0e5e5835fc7a9102c198f47c
#
_entry.id   65c5a8af0e5e5835fc7a9102c198f47c
#
_cell.length_a   1.000
_cell.length_b   1.000
_cell.length_c   1.000
_cell.angle_alpha   90.00
_cell.angle_beta   90.00
_cell.angle_gamma   90.00
#
_symmetry.space_group_name_H-M   'P 1'
#
loop_
_entity.id
_entity.type
_entity.pdbx_description
1 polymer ?
#
loop_
_entity_poly.entity_id
_entity_poly.type
_entity_poly.pdbx_seq_one_letter_code
_entity_poly.pdbx_strand_id
1 'polypeptide(L)'
;ADRALAFLRAASLYRAAIDLGAPSPELLYARLGQALANAGRGADAAEAYLQAASLSRGAEATELRRMAADHLLKSGREPRGLEILRRVLDDVGLRYPESPQAAVASIVWHEARLRVSSLNPPVRRAARSPRDPRLLARFDAAFTAASGLTTVDLLRSADFAGRALRLALDAGEPVRLGRALAVAAGNVAARGEPSRRRADTLVRASQRAAAQADDPHARALALLAAGFVHFFLGEWRNARASLEEAETVLRAQCRAVAWELANTQVWTCNALILSGELREATRRVPSLVEEARTRDDSFALMHMTYPACVTHIVADDVDAAWRVTELAAAHAGGAFTAFHWGAFISAASVERYKGDVRGAWSRAQSIAQPLESSSLSRVALVRAFSAYERGLSAIAAAAAGVDRTAALLSAEKLARRLSRDDIGFAPAMGHLLLAGAHSVRGDKPRALEALELALPLLDAADLGYLAACARTRRGQLLGGAAGRELVERSERFFATQGVVNPERCLAMSAPGF
;
A
#
# COMPACT_ATOMS: atom_id res chain seq x y z
N ALA A 1 -12.80 18.96 8.78
CA ALA A 1 -14.16 19.22 8.27
C ALA A 1 -14.30 20.68 7.83
N ASP A 2 -14.09 21.68 8.69
CA ASP A 2 -14.35 23.09 8.37
C ASP A 2 -13.54 23.61 7.16
N ARG A 3 -12.28 23.21 7.02
CA ARG A 3 -11.45 23.61 5.86
C ARG A 3 -11.96 23.01 4.55
N ALA A 4 -12.42 21.76 4.56
CA ALA A 4 -12.95 21.11 3.36
C ALA A 4 -14.25 21.79 2.91
N LEU A 5 -15.12 22.17 3.86
CA LEU A 5 -16.35 22.93 3.59
C LEU A 5 -16.06 24.30 2.96
N ALA A 6 -15.02 25.00 3.41
CA ALA A 6 -14.60 26.26 2.85
C ALA A 6 -14.14 26.11 1.38
N PHE A 7 -13.43 25.02 1.05
CA PHE A 7 -12.99 24.74 -0.32
C PHE A 7 -14.15 24.33 -1.23
N LEU A 8 -15.12 23.54 -0.74
CA LEU A 8 -16.33 23.22 -1.49
C LEU A 8 -17.17 24.46 -1.80
N ARG A 9 -17.27 25.39 -0.83
CA ARG A 9 -17.93 26.67 -1.05
C ARG A 9 -17.19 27.53 -2.08
N ALA A 10 -15.85 27.57 -2.03
CA ALA A 10 -15.05 28.24 -3.06
C ALA A 10 -15.27 27.61 -4.45
N ALA A 11 -15.32 26.28 -4.53
CA ALA A 11 -15.61 25.57 -5.78
C ALA A 11 -17.00 25.93 -6.34
N SER A 12 -18.02 26.00 -5.49
CA SER A 12 -19.38 26.41 -5.93
C SER A 12 -19.41 27.85 -6.43
N LEU A 13 -18.66 28.77 -5.82
CA LEU A 13 -18.56 30.15 -6.28
C LEU A 13 -17.84 30.28 -7.63
N TYR A 14 -16.74 29.52 -7.83
CA TYR A 14 -16.06 29.49 -9.14
C TYR A 14 -16.98 28.92 -10.23
N ARG A 15 -17.74 27.86 -9.92
CA ARG A 15 -18.72 27.29 -10.87
C ARG A 15 -19.79 28.31 -11.24
N ALA A 16 -20.38 29.01 -10.26
CA ALA A 16 -21.35 30.06 -10.50
C ALA A 16 -20.78 31.22 -11.36
N ALA A 17 -19.52 31.60 -11.10
CA ALA A 17 -18.86 32.64 -11.92
C ALA A 17 -18.67 32.19 -13.38
N ILE A 18 -18.31 30.92 -13.60
CA ILE A 18 -18.21 30.33 -14.95
C ILE A 18 -19.59 30.35 -15.67
N ASP A 19 -20.62 29.88 -14.95
CA ASP A 19 -22.01 29.82 -15.49
C ASP A 19 -22.57 31.21 -15.85
N LEU A 20 -22.13 32.24 -15.13
CA LEU A 20 -22.48 33.66 -15.42
C LEU A 20 -21.62 34.30 -16.51
N GLY A 21 -20.69 33.56 -17.13
CA GLY A 21 -19.85 34.07 -18.21
C GLY A 21 -18.78 35.08 -17.76
N ALA A 22 -18.27 34.94 -16.54
CA ALA A 22 -17.20 35.80 -16.05
C ALA A 22 -15.94 35.69 -16.94
N PRO A 23 -15.13 36.77 -17.07
CA PRO A 23 -13.95 36.80 -17.93
C PRO A 23 -12.88 35.79 -17.46
N SER A 24 -12.01 35.40 -18.40
CA SER A 24 -10.89 34.45 -18.16
C SER A 24 -11.34 33.08 -17.65
N PRO A 25 -12.21 32.37 -18.43
CA PRO A 25 -12.72 31.06 -18.01
C PRO A 25 -11.62 30.04 -17.76
N GLU A 26 -10.49 30.10 -18.48
CA GLU A 26 -9.31 29.25 -18.24
C GLU A 26 -8.78 29.38 -16.81
N LEU A 27 -8.68 30.61 -16.29
CA LEU A 27 -8.26 30.86 -14.91
C LEU A 27 -9.31 30.39 -13.89
N LEU A 28 -10.58 30.62 -14.18
CA LEU A 28 -11.68 30.19 -13.31
C LEU A 28 -11.74 28.67 -13.20
N TYR A 29 -11.60 27.92 -14.31
CA TYR A 29 -11.53 26.47 -14.30
C TYR A 29 -10.28 25.96 -13.55
N ALA A 30 -9.12 26.59 -13.69
CA ALA A 30 -7.91 26.25 -12.94
C ALA A 30 -8.11 26.46 -11.43
N ARG A 31 -8.75 27.58 -11.03
CA ARG A 31 -9.09 27.86 -9.62
C ARG A 31 -10.15 26.90 -9.07
N LEU A 32 -11.15 26.54 -9.87
CA LEU A 32 -12.14 25.50 -9.54
C LEU A 32 -11.44 24.16 -9.28
N GLY A 33 -10.54 23.74 -10.18
CA GLY A 33 -9.74 22.54 -10.01
C GLY A 33 -8.93 22.54 -8.72
N GLN A 34 -8.26 23.67 -8.42
CA GLN A 34 -7.50 23.83 -7.19
C GLN A 34 -8.39 23.75 -5.93
N ALA A 35 -9.57 24.37 -5.95
CA ALA A 35 -10.51 24.32 -4.84
C ALA A 35 -11.03 22.88 -4.61
N LEU A 36 -11.38 22.17 -5.67
CA LEU A 36 -11.81 20.78 -5.62
C LEU A 36 -10.69 19.84 -5.14
N ALA A 37 -9.46 20.03 -5.60
CA ALA A 37 -8.29 19.30 -5.12
C ALA A 37 -8.06 19.51 -3.62
N ASN A 38 -8.17 20.75 -3.15
CA ASN A 38 -8.07 21.09 -1.72
C ASN A 38 -9.20 20.49 -0.89
N ALA A 39 -10.38 20.29 -1.50
CA ALA A 39 -11.50 19.59 -0.87
C ALA A 39 -11.38 18.07 -0.89
N GLY A 40 -10.34 17.51 -1.54
CA GLY A 40 -10.16 16.07 -1.72
C GLY A 40 -11.03 15.45 -2.82
N ARG A 41 -11.64 16.27 -3.69
CA ARG A 41 -12.46 15.84 -4.83
C ARG A 41 -11.60 15.69 -6.08
N GLY A 42 -10.68 14.70 -6.05
CA GLY A 42 -9.64 14.52 -7.08
C GLY A 42 -10.19 14.33 -8.48
N ALA A 43 -11.20 13.49 -8.67
CA ALA A 43 -11.82 13.26 -9.98
C ALA A 43 -12.46 14.54 -10.57
N ASP A 44 -13.21 15.28 -9.74
CA ASP A 44 -13.81 16.55 -10.15
C ASP A 44 -12.77 17.63 -10.45
N ALA A 45 -11.69 17.66 -9.65
CA ALA A 45 -10.57 18.58 -9.88
C ALA A 45 -9.92 18.34 -11.25
N ALA A 46 -9.75 17.08 -11.62
CA ALA A 46 -9.19 16.71 -12.92
C ALA A 46 -10.06 17.22 -14.09
N GLU A 47 -11.38 17.08 -14.00
CA GLU A 47 -12.27 17.60 -15.03
C GLU A 47 -12.14 19.12 -15.19
N ALA A 48 -12.08 19.85 -14.07
CA ALA A 48 -11.89 21.30 -14.10
C ALA A 48 -10.53 21.68 -14.71
N TYR A 49 -9.45 20.97 -14.37
CA TYR A 49 -8.14 21.19 -14.99
C TYR A 49 -8.12 20.86 -16.48
N LEU A 50 -8.85 19.85 -16.95
CA LEU A 50 -8.98 19.53 -18.38
C LEU A 50 -9.74 20.62 -19.13
N GLN A 51 -10.79 21.19 -18.54
CA GLN A 51 -11.48 22.35 -19.12
C GLN A 51 -10.53 23.56 -19.22
N ALA A 52 -9.80 23.88 -18.16
CA ALA A 52 -8.78 24.92 -18.18
C ALA A 52 -7.73 24.66 -19.28
N ALA A 53 -7.23 23.42 -19.38
CA ALA A 53 -6.23 23.03 -20.38
C ALA A 53 -6.73 23.15 -21.83
N SER A 54 -8.04 22.97 -22.07
CA SER A 54 -8.63 23.14 -23.40
C SER A 54 -8.67 24.59 -23.87
N LEU A 55 -8.68 25.52 -22.92
CA LEU A 55 -8.70 26.97 -23.15
C LEU A 55 -7.30 27.61 -23.12
N SER A 56 -6.31 26.90 -22.58
CA SER A 56 -4.91 27.34 -22.46
C SER A 56 -4.04 26.80 -23.61
N ARG A 57 -2.80 27.30 -23.75
CA ARG A 57 -1.84 26.89 -24.80
C ARG A 57 -0.45 26.63 -24.24
N GLY A 58 0.35 25.86 -24.98
CA GLY A 58 1.77 25.64 -24.68
C GLY A 58 2.01 25.00 -23.32
N ALA A 59 3.02 25.49 -22.59
CA ALA A 59 3.44 24.92 -21.33
C ALA A 59 2.35 24.93 -20.24
N GLU A 60 1.50 25.94 -20.22
CA GLU A 60 0.39 26.04 -19.27
C GLU A 60 -0.64 24.93 -19.49
N ALA A 61 -1.04 24.68 -20.75
CA ALA A 61 -1.95 23.59 -21.08
C ALA A 61 -1.36 22.23 -20.72
N THR A 62 -0.06 22.02 -20.91
CA THR A 62 0.63 20.79 -20.54
C THR A 62 0.65 20.61 -19.02
N GLU A 63 0.92 21.67 -18.23
CA GLU A 63 0.89 21.60 -16.76
C GLU A 63 -0.52 21.30 -16.23
N LEU A 64 -1.56 21.92 -16.76
CA LEU A 64 -2.95 21.64 -16.38
C LEU A 64 -3.33 20.20 -16.71
N ARG A 65 -2.92 19.66 -17.88
CA ARG A 65 -3.10 18.22 -18.19
C ARG A 65 -2.35 17.33 -17.23
N ARG A 66 -1.12 17.70 -16.83
CA ARG A 66 -0.34 16.95 -15.83
C ARG A 66 -1.07 16.90 -14.48
N MET A 67 -1.61 18.03 -14.02
CA MET A 67 -2.40 18.08 -12.79
C MET A 67 -3.65 17.22 -12.89
N ALA A 68 -4.35 17.25 -14.02
CA ALA A 68 -5.50 16.37 -14.27
C ALA A 68 -5.11 14.89 -14.24
N ALA A 69 -4.03 14.51 -14.92
CA ALA A 69 -3.53 13.14 -14.91
C ALA A 69 -3.16 12.66 -13.50
N ASP A 70 -2.47 13.52 -12.71
CA ASP A 70 -2.11 13.22 -11.32
C ASP A 70 -3.35 12.92 -10.47
N HIS A 71 -4.37 13.77 -10.55
CA HIS A 71 -5.61 13.58 -9.80
C HIS A 71 -6.43 12.37 -10.26
N LEU A 72 -6.50 12.07 -11.56
CA LEU A 72 -7.20 10.89 -12.07
C LEU A 72 -6.53 9.59 -11.61
N LEU A 73 -5.21 9.50 -11.72
CA LEU A 73 -4.45 8.33 -11.28
C LEU A 73 -4.59 8.11 -9.78
N LYS A 74 -4.50 9.17 -8.98
CA LYS A 74 -4.60 9.15 -7.52
C LYS A 74 -6.02 8.96 -6.99
N SER A 75 -7.05 9.13 -7.82
CA SER A 75 -8.45 8.89 -7.45
C SER A 75 -9.04 7.60 -8.02
N GLY A 76 -8.20 6.72 -8.60
CA GLY A 76 -8.63 5.42 -9.13
C GLY A 76 -9.32 5.49 -10.49
N ARG A 77 -9.06 6.53 -11.28
CA ARG A 77 -9.54 6.68 -12.67
C ARG A 77 -8.41 6.39 -13.67
N GLU A 78 -7.74 5.24 -13.48
CA GLU A 78 -6.47 4.91 -14.13
C GLU A 78 -6.49 4.95 -15.66
N PRO A 79 -7.49 4.40 -16.40
CA PRO A 79 -7.44 4.36 -17.86
C PRO A 79 -7.35 5.75 -18.47
N ARG A 80 -8.19 6.66 -17.97
CA ARG A 80 -8.21 8.05 -18.43
C ARG A 80 -6.99 8.84 -17.98
N GLY A 81 -6.56 8.62 -16.72
CA GLY A 81 -5.35 9.23 -16.16
C GLY A 81 -4.11 8.85 -16.97
N LEU A 82 -3.98 7.58 -17.36
CA LEU A 82 -2.88 7.07 -18.16
C LEU A 82 -2.86 7.64 -19.57
N GLU A 83 -4.03 7.78 -20.23
CA GLU A 83 -4.14 8.40 -21.54
C GLU A 83 -3.60 9.84 -21.53
N ILE A 84 -4.02 10.62 -20.55
CA ILE A 84 -3.60 12.02 -20.42
C ILE A 84 -2.12 12.10 -20.03
N LEU A 85 -1.66 11.24 -19.12
CA LEU A 85 -0.25 11.18 -18.72
C LEU A 85 0.66 10.92 -19.93
N ARG A 86 0.30 10.00 -20.82
CA ARG A 86 1.11 9.71 -22.03
C ARG A 86 1.27 10.95 -22.89
N ARG A 87 0.19 11.71 -23.13
CA ARG A 87 0.26 12.98 -23.88
C ARG A 87 1.18 14.00 -23.20
N VAL A 88 1.09 14.12 -21.87
CA VAL A 88 1.98 15.01 -21.10
C VAL A 88 3.45 14.59 -21.22
N LEU A 89 3.71 13.29 -21.15
CA LEU A 89 5.09 12.77 -21.29
C LEU A 89 5.65 13.07 -22.69
N ASP A 90 4.84 12.90 -23.73
CA ASP A 90 5.23 13.23 -25.11
C ASP A 90 5.49 14.74 -25.26
N ASP A 91 4.62 15.60 -24.72
CA ASP A 91 4.79 17.06 -24.73
C ASP A 91 6.12 17.51 -24.10
N VAL A 92 6.58 16.83 -23.03
CA VAL A 92 7.84 17.16 -22.35
C VAL A 92 9.05 16.34 -22.85
N GLY A 93 8.86 15.49 -23.86
CA GLY A 93 9.93 14.66 -24.46
C GLY A 93 10.40 13.53 -23.55
N LEU A 94 9.51 12.90 -22.79
CA LEU A 94 9.75 11.71 -22.00
C LEU A 94 9.03 10.50 -22.61
N ARG A 95 9.79 9.47 -23.00
CA ARG A 95 9.20 8.26 -23.58
C ARG A 95 8.54 7.40 -22.50
N TYR A 96 7.30 6.95 -22.74
CA TYR A 96 6.65 5.92 -21.96
C TYR A 96 7.17 4.54 -22.41
N PRO A 97 7.63 3.65 -21.51
CA PRO A 97 8.10 2.32 -21.90
C PRO A 97 6.93 1.46 -22.38
N GLU A 98 6.97 1.03 -23.65
CA GLU A 98 5.88 0.25 -24.25
C GLU A 98 5.81 -1.18 -23.72
N SER A 99 6.95 -1.78 -23.36
CA SER A 99 7.01 -3.14 -22.85
C SER A 99 7.59 -3.21 -21.43
N PRO A 100 7.23 -4.26 -20.65
CA PRO A 100 7.84 -4.52 -19.36
C PRO A 100 9.37 -4.67 -19.43
N GLN A 101 9.89 -5.27 -20.51
CA GLN A 101 11.32 -5.46 -20.72
C GLN A 101 12.04 -4.11 -20.90
N ALA A 102 11.44 -3.19 -21.66
CA ALA A 102 11.98 -1.83 -21.82
C ALA A 102 12.01 -1.07 -20.47
N ALA A 103 10.97 -1.22 -19.65
CA ALA A 103 10.95 -0.64 -18.31
C ALA A 103 12.06 -1.23 -17.42
N VAL A 104 12.25 -2.55 -17.42
CA VAL A 104 13.32 -3.22 -16.64
C VAL A 104 14.70 -2.76 -17.10
N ALA A 105 14.97 -2.71 -18.40
CA ALA A 105 16.24 -2.24 -18.93
C ALA A 105 16.53 -0.79 -18.51
N SER A 106 15.52 0.08 -18.55
CA SER A 106 15.62 1.47 -18.10
C SER A 106 15.88 1.57 -16.60
N ILE A 107 15.21 0.76 -15.77
CA ILE A 107 15.45 0.69 -14.32
C ILE A 107 16.92 0.32 -14.04
N VAL A 108 17.41 -0.75 -14.65
CA VAL A 108 18.80 -1.22 -14.45
C VAL A 108 19.79 -0.12 -14.82
N TRP A 109 19.56 0.56 -15.95
CA TRP A 109 20.42 1.66 -16.39
C TRP A 109 20.43 2.85 -15.42
N HIS A 110 19.22 3.26 -14.94
CA HIS A 110 19.12 4.34 -13.96
C HIS A 110 19.75 3.96 -12.62
N GLU A 111 19.54 2.74 -12.14
CA GLU A 111 20.16 2.25 -10.91
C GLU A 111 21.69 2.22 -11.00
N ALA A 112 22.26 1.76 -12.11
CA ALA A 112 23.70 1.76 -12.31
C ALA A 112 24.28 3.18 -12.24
N ARG A 113 23.64 4.15 -12.89
CA ARG A 113 24.06 5.55 -12.83
C ARG A 113 23.90 6.18 -11.45
N LEU A 114 22.79 5.89 -10.75
CA LEU A 114 22.54 6.41 -9.42
C LEU A 114 23.48 5.83 -8.35
N ARG A 115 24.09 4.66 -8.57
CA ARG A 115 25.11 4.10 -7.67
C ARG A 115 26.41 4.90 -7.66
N VAL A 116 26.77 5.52 -8.78
CA VAL A 116 27.97 6.35 -8.90
C VAL A 116 27.68 7.83 -8.68
N SER A 117 26.41 8.21 -8.54
CA SER A 117 26.02 9.61 -8.28
C SER A 117 25.96 9.90 -6.79
N SER A 118 26.43 11.06 -6.36
CA SER A 118 26.20 11.54 -4.99
C SER A 118 24.71 11.84 -4.79
N LEU A 119 24.10 11.24 -3.77
CA LEU A 119 22.73 11.56 -3.34
C LEU A 119 22.67 12.85 -2.50
N ASN A 120 23.80 13.48 -2.28
CA ASN A 120 23.93 14.75 -1.58
C ASN A 120 24.68 15.74 -2.49
N PRO A 121 24.07 16.13 -3.64
CA PRO A 121 24.71 17.09 -4.50
C PRO A 121 24.91 18.37 -3.70
N PRO A 122 26.00 19.14 -3.96
CA PRO A 122 26.14 20.45 -3.38
C PRO A 122 24.87 21.21 -3.76
N VAL A 123 24.10 21.62 -2.74
CA VAL A 123 22.95 22.50 -2.95
C VAL A 123 23.52 23.72 -3.68
N ARG A 124 23.24 23.79 -4.96
CA ARG A 124 23.50 25.02 -5.68
C ARG A 124 22.66 26.05 -4.94
N ARG A 125 23.35 26.86 -4.11
CA ARG A 125 22.70 27.99 -3.42
C ARG A 125 21.77 28.58 -4.44
N ALA A 126 20.48 28.73 -4.06
CA ALA A 126 19.38 29.21 -4.90
C ALA A 126 19.66 30.60 -5.49
N ALA A 127 20.78 30.73 -6.11
CA ALA A 127 21.41 31.95 -6.51
C ALA A 127 21.54 31.96 -8.03
N ARG A 128 20.90 32.88 -8.64
CA ARG A 128 21.41 33.62 -9.80
C ARG A 128 21.34 33.03 -11.21
N SER A 129 20.97 31.78 -11.44
CA SER A 129 20.58 31.33 -12.80
C SER A 129 19.14 30.93 -12.81
N PRO A 130 18.32 31.41 -13.76
CA PRO A 130 16.96 30.93 -13.95
C PRO A 130 17.02 29.40 -14.18
N ARG A 131 16.31 28.64 -13.35
CA ARG A 131 16.19 27.20 -13.53
C ARG A 131 15.56 26.94 -14.89
N ASP A 132 16.09 25.98 -15.65
CA ASP A 132 15.50 25.61 -16.94
C ASP A 132 14.06 25.11 -16.72
N PRO A 133 13.03 25.87 -17.15
CA PRO A 133 11.62 25.48 -16.96
C PRO A 133 11.30 24.13 -17.61
N ARG A 134 12.02 23.76 -18.68
CA ARG A 134 11.84 22.47 -19.36
C ARG A 134 12.31 21.32 -18.50
N LEU A 135 13.45 21.48 -17.79
CA LEU A 135 13.94 20.47 -16.86
C LEU A 135 12.96 20.23 -15.71
N LEU A 136 12.38 21.32 -15.17
CA LEU A 136 11.40 21.23 -14.10
C LEU A 136 10.10 20.56 -14.56
N ALA A 137 9.57 20.92 -15.74
CA ALA A 137 8.38 20.28 -16.31
C ALA A 137 8.61 18.78 -16.57
N ARG A 138 9.78 18.38 -17.05
CA ARG A 138 10.14 16.97 -17.21
C ARG A 138 10.20 16.24 -15.87
N PHE A 139 10.75 16.88 -14.83
CA PHE A 139 10.72 16.32 -13.48
C PHE A 139 9.28 16.11 -13.01
N ASP A 140 8.45 17.15 -13.06
CA ASP A 140 7.09 17.11 -12.54
C ASP A 140 6.25 16.04 -13.27
N ALA A 141 6.40 15.88 -14.59
CA ALA A 141 5.76 14.81 -15.37
C ALA A 141 6.27 13.42 -14.97
N ALA A 142 7.59 13.24 -14.82
CA ALA A 142 8.17 11.97 -14.38
C ALA A 142 7.74 11.60 -12.95
N PHE A 143 7.64 12.59 -12.05
CA PHE A 143 7.18 12.39 -10.68
C PHE A 143 5.69 12.02 -10.62
N THR A 144 4.84 12.66 -11.42
CA THR A 144 3.42 12.28 -11.58
C THR A 144 3.29 10.83 -12.07
N ALA A 145 4.09 10.43 -13.06
CA ALA A 145 4.10 9.04 -13.52
C ALA A 145 4.58 8.08 -12.41
N ALA A 146 5.67 8.43 -11.71
CA ALA A 146 6.21 7.60 -10.64
C ALA A 146 5.21 7.38 -9.49
N SER A 147 4.55 8.43 -9.02
CA SER A 147 3.59 8.36 -7.91
C SER A 147 2.24 7.77 -8.34
N GLY A 148 1.74 8.15 -9.51
CA GLY A 148 0.41 7.73 -9.99
C GLY A 148 0.35 6.27 -10.45
N LEU A 149 1.49 5.67 -10.85
CA LEU A 149 1.52 4.28 -11.31
C LEU A 149 1.84 3.26 -10.20
N THR A 150 2.03 3.68 -8.96
CA THR A 150 2.47 2.79 -7.85
C THR A 150 1.56 1.60 -7.61
N THR A 151 0.28 1.72 -7.86
CA THR A 151 -0.72 0.65 -7.64
C THR A 151 -1.12 -0.08 -8.90
N VAL A 152 -0.89 0.52 -10.07
CA VAL A 152 -1.35 0.03 -11.38
C VAL A 152 -0.22 -0.67 -12.13
N ASP A 153 0.96 -0.07 -12.15
CA ASP A 153 2.14 -0.58 -12.88
C ASP A 153 3.43 -0.27 -12.14
N LEU A 154 3.79 -1.16 -11.23
CA LEU A 154 4.99 -1.01 -10.40
C LEU A 154 6.30 -0.91 -11.21
N LEU A 155 6.39 -1.57 -12.37
CA LEU A 155 7.61 -1.51 -13.17
C LEU A 155 7.79 -0.12 -13.78
N ARG A 156 6.73 0.42 -14.34
CA ARG A 156 6.80 1.78 -14.92
C ARG A 156 6.90 2.84 -13.83
N SER A 157 6.23 2.65 -12.67
CA SER A 157 6.43 3.51 -11.50
C SER A 157 7.91 3.56 -11.09
N ALA A 158 8.58 2.42 -10.98
CA ALA A 158 9.99 2.35 -10.59
C ALA A 158 10.92 2.98 -11.66
N ASP A 159 10.63 2.80 -12.95
CA ASP A 159 11.38 3.46 -14.03
C ASP A 159 11.26 4.98 -13.93
N PHE A 160 10.04 5.50 -13.83
CA PHE A 160 9.83 6.94 -13.71
C PHE A 160 10.37 7.52 -12.40
N ALA A 161 10.39 6.76 -11.30
CA ALA A 161 11.06 7.15 -10.06
C ALA A 161 12.57 7.34 -10.26
N GLY A 162 13.22 6.44 -10.99
CA GLY A 162 14.64 6.58 -11.37
C GLY A 162 14.90 7.82 -12.23
N ARG A 163 14.05 8.07 -13.21
CA ARG A 163 14.11 9.26 -14.09
C ARG A 163 13.87 10.55 -13.29
N ALA A 164 12.84 10.59 -12.44
CA ALA A 164 12.55 11.76 -11.60
C ALA A 164 13.71 12.08 -10.65
N LEU A 165 14.29 11.05 -10.01
CA LEU A 165 15.43 11.23 -9.12
C LEU A 165 16.63 11.82 -9.88
N ARG A 166 16.90 11.34 -11.09
CA ARG A 166 17.97 11.89 -11.91
C ARG A 166 17.72 13.35 -12.28
N LEU A 167 16.52 13.66 -12.79
CA LEU A 167 16.13 15.04 -13.15
C LEU A 167 16.20 15.97 -11.94
N ALA A 168 15.83 15.49 -10.74
CA ALA A 168 15.95 16.26 -9.50
C ALA A 168 17.41 16.53 -9.10
N LEU A 169 18.31 15.54 -9.28
CA LEU A 169 19.74 15.72 -9.05
C LEU A 169 20.34 16.73 -10.02
N ASP A 170 19.95 16.68 -11.30
CA ASP A 170 20.39 17.61 -12.33
C ASP A 170 19.85 19.04 -12.06
N ALA A 171 18.62 19.17 -11.56
CA ALA A 171 18.02 20.47 -11.19
C ALA A 171 18.62 21.08 -9.92
N GLY A 172 19.09 20.27 -8.98
CA GLY A 172 19.66 20.70 -7.70
C GLY A 172 18.67 21.47 -6.80
N GLU A 173 17.36 21.20 -6.95
CA GLU A 173 16.29 21.87 -6.20
C GLU A 173 15.85 20.98 -5.03
N PRO A 174 15.99 21.45 -3.76
CA PRO A 174 15.82 20.61 -2.58
C PRO A 174 14.43 19.98 -2.45
N VAL A 175 13.35 20.72 -2.77
CA VAL A 175 11.96 20.20 -2.65
C VAL A 175 11.75 19.01 -3.59
N ARG A 176 12.11 19.18 -4.88
CA ARG A 176 11.96 18.11 -5.89
C ARG A 176 12.89 16.94 -5.59
N LEU A 177 14.10 17.22 -5.11
CA LEU A 177 15.04 16.17 -4.71
C LEU A 177 14.50 15.36 -3.54
N GLY A 178 13.97 16.00 -2.50
CA GLY A 178 13.35 15.35 -1.36
C GLY A 178 12.19 14.41 -1.78
N ARG A 179 11.31 14.90 -2.64
CA ARG A 179 10.18 14.14 -3.18
C ARG A 179 10.63 12.94 -4.02
N ALA A 180 11.59 13.12 -4.90
CA ALA A 180 12.11 12.03 -5.75
C ALA A 180 12.79 10.93 -4.92
N LEU A 181 13.59 11.32 -3.91
CA LEU A 181 14.24 10.39 -2.99
C LEU A 181 13.22 9.59 -2.18
N ALA A 182 12.13 10.24 -1.73
CA ALA A 182 11.03 9.59 -1.01
C ALA A 182 10.38 8.46 -1.84
N VAL A 183 9.97 8.75 -3.07
CA VAL A 183 9.36 7.74 -3.96
C VAL A 183 10.36 6.63 -4.32
N ALA A 184 11.62 6.98 -4.57
CA ALA A 184 12.67 5.99 -4.85
C ALA A 184 12.92 5.06 -3.64
N ALA A 185 12.86 5.57 -2.41
CA ALA A 185 13.02 4.77 -1.19
C ALA A 185 11.92 3.70 -1.07
N GLY A 186 10.66 4.06 -1.26
CA GLY A 186 9.54 3.12 -1.23
C GLY A 186 9.66 2.01 -2.30
N ASN A 187 9.98 2.39 -3.54
CA ASN A 187 10.19 1.42 -4.63
C ASN A 187 11.36 0.45 -4.37
N VAL A 188 12.43 0.94 -3.75
CA VAL A 188 13.58 0.09 -3.37
C VAL A 188 13.19 -0.86 -2.24
N ALA A 189 12.51 -0.37 -1.20
CA ALA A 189 12.10 -1.17 -0.05
C ALA A 189 11.15 -2.33 -0.40
N ALA A 190 10.35 -2.17 -1.45
CA ALA A 190 9.45 -3.22 -1.93
C ALA A 190 10.15 -4.55 -2.28
N ARG A 191 11.47 -4.54 -2.51
CA ARG A 191 12.29 -5.73 -2.77
C ARG A 191 12.60 -6.54 -1.51
N GLY A 192 12.34 -5.99 -0.32
CA GLY A 192 12.58 -6.63 0.97
C GLY A 192 13.98 -6.40 1.53
N GLU A 193 14.41 -7.26 2.45
CA GLU A 193 15.63 -7.12 3.27
C GLU A 193 16.93 -6.85 2.48
N PRO A 194 17.21 -7.48 1.32
CA PRO A 194 18.43 -7.19 0.56
C PRO A 194 18.57 -5.72 0.13
N SER A 195 17.46 -4.98 0.12
CA SER A 195 17.43 -3.56 -0.27
C SER A 195 17.48 -2.57 0.90
N ARG A 196 17.42 -3.04 2.16
CA ARG A 196 17.35 -2.23 3.39
C ARG A 196 18.34 -1.06 3.40
N ARG A 197 19.64 -1.38 3.29
CA ARG A 197 20.70 -0.35 3.36
C ARG A 197 20.50 0.76 2.33
N ARG A 198 20.04 0.39 1.14
CA ARG A 198 19.80 1.36 0.07
C ARG A 198 18.56 2.20 0.35
N ALA A 199 17.48 1.58 0.79
CA ALA A 199 16.25 2.26 1.17
C ALA A 199 16.50 3.27 2.30
N ASP A 200 17.19 2.87 3.36
CA ASP A 200 17.57 3.76 4.48
C ASP A 200 18.43 4.95 4.02
N THR A 201 19.35 4.70 3.09
CA THR A 201 20.19 5.77 2.53
C THR A 201 19.34 6.80 1.78
N LEU A 202 18.34 6.35 1.00
CA LEU A 202 17.42 7.21 0.27
C LEU A 202 16.50 7.99 1.22
N VAL A 203 15.96 7.35 2.27
CA VAL A 203 15.15 8.03 3.29
C VAL A 203 15.95 9.12 3.97
N ARG A 204 17.15 8.83 4.47
CA ARG A 204 18.01 9.85 5.09
C ARG A 204 18.36 11.00 4.14
N ALA A 205 18.58 10.70 2.87
CA ALA A 205 18.82 11.74 1.87
C ALA A 205 17.57 12.61 1.63
N SER A 206 16.39 11.99 1.56
CA SER A 206 15.11 12.69 1.44
C SER A 206 14.85 13.61 2.64
N GLN A 207 15.07 13.13 3.86
CA GLN A 207 14.94 13.92 5.09
C GLN A 207 15.87 15.14 5.11
N ARG A 208 17.14 14.95 4.70
CA ARG A 208 18.08 16.08 4.58
C ARG A 208 17.64 17.10 3.54
N ALA A 209 17.18 16.64 2.38
CA ALA A 209 16.71 17.54 1.32
C ALA A 209 15.45 18.31 1.77
N ALA A 210 14.53 17.65 2.44
CA ALA A 210 13.33 18.28 3.00
C ALA A 210 13.66 19.32 4.07
N ALA A 211 14.60 19.02 4.97
CA ALA A 211 15.08 19.98 5.98
C ALA A 211 15.76 21.20 5.36
N GLN A 212 16.53 21.02 4.28
CA GLN A 212 17.15 22.14 3.55
C GLN A 212 16.14 23.02 2.82
N ALA A 213 15.03 22.43 2.39
CA ALA A 213 13.96 23.13 1.68
C ALA A 213 13.05 23.94 2.60
N ASP A 214 12.99 23.58 3.88
CA ASP A 214 12.01 24.06 4.86
C ASP A 214 10.56 23.97 4.33
N ASP A 215 10.27 22.86 3.62
CA ASP A 215 8.98 22.62 2.97
C ASP A 215 8.21 21.50 3.71
N PRO A 216 7.04 21.82 4.31
CA PRO A 216 6.27 20.86 5.07
C PRO A 216 5.81 19.63 4.25
N HIS A 217 5.50 19.83 2.97
CA HIS A 217 5.07 18.73 2.11
C HIS A 217 6.23 17.77 1.79
N ALA A 218 7.43 18.31 1.50
CA ALA A 218 8.62 17.46 1.32
C ALA A 218 8.98 16.71 2.61
N ARG A 219 8.83 17.34 3.79
CA ARG A 219 9.00 16.68 5.10
C ARG A 219 8.00 15.54 5.28
N ALA A 220 6.72 15.78 5.01
CA ALA A 220 5.68 14.76 5.13
C ALA A 220 5.92 13.57 4.19
N LEU A 221 6.36 13.82 2.95
CA LEU A 221 6.71 12.76 2.00
C LEU A 221 7.94 11.95 2.45
N ALA A 222 8.93 12.59 3.08
CA ALA A 222 10.08 11.87 3.63
C ALA A 222 9.68 10.97 4.81
N LEU A 223 8.75 11.41 5.66
CA LEU A 223 8.16 10.60 6.74
C LEU A 223 7.30 9.46 6.20
N LEU A 224 6.46 9.72 5.19
CA LEU A 224 5.68 8.71 4.50
C LEU A 224 6.57 7.63 3.87
N ALA A 225 7.68 8.03 3.24
CA ALA A 225 8.65 7.11 2.69
C ALA A 225 9.34 6.27 3.78
N ALA A 226 9.69 6.85 4.92
CA ALA A 226 10.20 6.12 6.07
C ALA A 226 9.18 5.07 6.57
N GLY A 227 7.91 5.47 6.67
CA GLY A 227 6.82 4.57 7.02
C GLY A 227 6.69 3.40 6.04
N PHE A 228 6.77 3.64 4.73
CA PHE A 228 6.75 2.58 3.71
C PHE A 228 7.97 1.65 3.81
N VAL A 229 9.17 2.21 4.01
CA VAL A 229 10.38 1.40 4.18
C VAL A 229 10.23 0.46 5.38
N HIS A 230 9.83 0.98 6.53
CA HIS A 230 9.58 0.17 7.72
C HIS A 230 8.49 -0.88 7.46
N PHE A 231 7.40 -0.50 6.79
CA PHE A 231 6.29 -1.41 6.48
C PHE A 231 6.73 -2.57 5.58
N PHE A 232 7.40 -2.30 4.46
CA PHE A 232 7.88 -3.32 3.54
C PHE A 232 8.97 -4.23 4.14
N LEU A 233 9.64 -3.79 5.21
CA LEU A 233 10.62 -4.57 5.94
C LEU A 233 10.03 -5.31 7.17
N GLY A 234 8.73 -5.15 7.45
CA GLY A 234 8.06 -5.83 8.54
C GLY A 234 8.22 -5.16 9.92
N GLU A 235 8.59 -3.90 9.95
CA GLU A 235 8.76 -3.10 11.17
C GLU A 235 7.50 -2.28 11.47
N TRP A 236 6.41 -2.95 11.83
CA TRP A 236 5.06 -2.37 11.89
C TRP A 236 4.94 -1.18 12.83
N ARG A 237 5.57 -1.22 14.02
CA ARG A 237 5.53 -0.11 14.99
C ARG A 237 6.28 1.12 14.49
N ASN A 238 7.45 0.92 13.88
CA ASN A 238 8.22 2.01 13.29
C ASN A 238 7.48 2.61 12.07
N ALA A 239 6.85 1.75 11.26
CA ALA A 239 6.01 2.18 10.16
C ALA A 239 4.87 3.07 10.65
N ARG A 240 4.12 2.61 11.66
CA ARG A 240 3.04 3.37 12.28
C ARG A 240 3.51 4.72 12.79
N ALA A 241 4.59 4.77 13.57
CA ALA A 241 5.10 6.02 14.13
C ALA A 241 5.43 7.06 13.05
N SER A 242 6.14 6.63 11.99
CA SER A 242 6.48 7.51 10.87
C SER A 242 5.26 7.98 10.09
N LEU A 243 4.27 7.10 9.88
CA LEU A 243 3.04 7.42 9.15
C LEU A 243 2.13 8.38 9.95
N GLU A 244 1.98 8.20 11.26
CA GLU A 244 1.20 9.08 12.12
C GLU A 244 1.85 10.48 12.22
N GLU A 245 3.18 10.57 12.25
CA GLU A 245 3.88 11.85 12.17
C GLU A 245 3.65 12.52 10.80
N ALA A 246 3.73 11.75 9.70
CA ALA A 246 3.43 12.26 8.36
C ALA A 246 1.99 12.80 8.27
N GLU A 247 1.00 12.06 8.79
CA GLU A 247 -0.40 12.49 8.84
C GLU A 247 -0.55 13.81 9.60
N THR A 248 0.13 13.95 10.73
CA THR A 248 0.10 15.17 11.55
C THR A 248 0.62 16.38 10.75
N VAL A 249 1.75 16.26 10.06
CA VAL A 249 2.31 17.33 9.22
C VAL A 249 1.37 17.68 8.06
N LEU A 250 0.85 16.65 7.35
CA LEU A 250 -0.05 16.84 6.21
C LEU A 250 -1.33 17.59 6.62
N ARG A 251 -1.95 17.19 7.74
CA ARG A 251 -3.19 17.84 8.22
C ARG A 251 -2.97 19.26 8.70
N ALA A 252 -1.86 19.52 9.40
CA ALA A 252 -1.62 20.81 10.00
C ALA A 252 -1.06 21.86 9.02
N GLN A 253 -0.17 21.45 8.09
CA GLN A 253 0.68 22.37 7.35
C GLN A 253 0.53 22.29 5.83
N CYS A 254 -0.16 21.26 5.28
CA CYS A 254 -0.26 21.05 3.84
C CYS A 254 -1.68 21.25 3.30
N ARG A 255 -1.81 21.40 1.97
CA ARG A 255 -3.08 21.51 1.23
C ARG A 255 -3.00 20.64 -0.02
N ALA A 256 -4.16 20.22 -0.54
CA ALA A 256 -4.30 19.34 -1.70
C ALA A 256 -3.52 18.02 -1.56
N VAL A 257 -3.53 17.43 -0.36
CA VAL A 257 -2.75 16.25 0.02
C VAL A 257 -3.65 15.05 0.34
N ALA A 258 -4.82 14.96 -0.29
CA ALA A 258 -5.79 13.90 -0.01
C ALA A 258 -5.23 12.51 -0.26
N TRP A 259 -4.44 12.33 -1.32
CA TRP A 259 -3.81 11.05 -1.64
C TRP A 259 -2.72 10.67 -0.62
N GLU A 260 -1.86 11.61 -0.21
CA GLU A 260 -0.85 11.40 0.81
C GLU A 260 -1.49 11.04 2.16
N LEU A 261 -2.57 11.73 2.52
CA LEU A 261 -3.36 11.42 3.73
C LEU A 261 -3.99 10.02 3.64
N ALA A 262 -4.61 9.68 2.50
CA ALA A 262 -5.17 8.34 2.30
C ALA A 262 -4.09 7.26 2.45
N ASN A 263 -2.90 7.48 1.90
CA ASN A 263 -1.78 6.54 2.07
C ASN A 263 -1.34 6.42 3.53
N THR A 264 -1.13 7.54 4.26
CA THR A 264 -0.75 7.44 5.68
C THR A 264 -1.78 6.65 6.47
N GLN A 265 -3.06 6.90 6.26
CA GLN A 265 -4.17 6.27 6.98
C GLN A 265 -4.30 4.78 6.66
N VAL A 266 -4.29 4.42 5.37
CA VAL A 266 -4.37 3.02 4.92
C VAL A 266 -3.22 2.21 5.50
N TRP A 267 -1.98 2.67 5.35
CA TRP A 267 -0.83 1.93 5.80
C TRP A 267 -0.70 1.90 7.34
N THR A 268 -1.17 2.94 8.04
CA THR A 268 -1.30 2.92 9.50
C THR A 268 -2.30 1.84 9.94
N CYS A 269 -3.48 1.75 9.29
CA CYS A 269 -4.46 0.71 9.62
C CYS A 269 -3.92 -0.69 9.35
N ASN A 270 -3.19 -0.89 8.24
CA ASN A 270 -2.53 -2.16 7.97
C ASN A 270 -1.45 -2.49 9.03
N ALA A 271 -0.64 -1.52 9.45
CA ALA A 271 0.36 -1.72 10.49
C ALA A 271 -0.29 -2.11 11.83
N LEU A 272 -1.38 -1.46 12.22
CA LEU A 272 -2.16 -1.80 13.42
C LEU A 272 -2.69 -3.24 13.37
N ILE A 273 -3.23 -3.67 12.23
CA ILE A 273 -3.75 -5.03 12.06
C ILE A 273 -2.62 -6.05 12.18
N LEU A 274 -1.49 -5.83 11.51
CA LEU A 274 -0.37 -6.75 11.50
C LEU A 274 0.30 -6.83 12.87
N SER A 275 0.42 -5.73 13.60
CA SER A 275 0.91 -5.73 14.99
C SER A 275 -0.09 -6.31 16.00
N GLY A 276 -1.35 -6.56 15.58
CA GLY A 276 -2.39 -7.10 16.44
C GLY A 276 -3.12 -6.07 17.29
N GLU A 277 -2.98 -4.78 16.98
CA GLU A 277 -3.71 -3.68 17.64
C GLU A 277 -5.12 -3.51 17.03
N LEU A 278 -5.91 -4.61 17.07
CA LEU A 278 -7.19 -4.72 16.35
C LEU A 278 -8.25 -3.75 16.88
N ARG A 279 -8.26 -3.49 18.20
CA ARG A 279 -9.20 -2.53 18.82
C ARG A 279 -9.03 -1.14 18.23
N GLU A 280 -7.80 -0.69 18.05
CA GLU A 280 -7.52 0.62 17.48
C GLU A 280 -7.83 0.66 15.98
N ALA A 281 -7.55 -0.40 15.25
CA ALA A 281 -7.97 -0.52 13.85
C ALA A 281 -9.50 -0.45 13.71
N THR A 282 -10.26 -1.19 14.54
CA THR A 282 -11.73 -1.18 14.54
C THR A 282 -12.30 0.21 14.88
N ARG A 283 -11.61 0.99 15.69
CA ARG A 283 -12.01 2.37 16.02
C ARG A 283 -11.79 3.33 14.85
N ARG A 284 -10.67 3.18 14.10
CA ARG A 284 -10.27 4.14 13.04
C ARG A 284 -10.91 3.85 11.68
N VAL A 285 -10.94 2.60 11.27
CA VAL A 285 -11.30 2.20 9.89
C VAL A 285 -12.68 2.68 9.45
N PRO A 286 -13.78 2.55 10.25
CA PRO A 286 -15.10 2.96 9.80
C PRO A 286 -15.19 4.43 9.41
N SER A 287 -14.59 5.32 10.20
CA SER A 287 -14.59 6.76 9.92
C SER A 287 -13.79 7.10 8.66
N LEU A 288 -12.67 6.40 8.41
CA LEU A 288 -11.84 6.61 7.23
C LEU A 288 -12.54 6.12 5.95
N VAL A 289 -13.25 5.00 6.02
CA VAL A 289 -14.08 4.50 4.90
C VAL A 289 -15.20 5.49 4.57
N GLU A 290 -15.88 6.05 5.58
CA GLU A 290 -16.94 7.02 5.36
C GLU A 290 -16.40 8.34 4.80
N GLU A 291 -15.25 8.80 5.28
CA GLU A 291 -14.55 9.96 4.73
C GLU A 291 -14.19 9.75 3.25
N ALA A 292 -13.69 8.58 2.88
CA ALA A 292 -13.37 8.23 1.50
C ALA A 292 -14.62 8.18 0.60
N ARG A 293 -15.75 7.63 1.10
CA ARG A 293 -17.03 7.64 0.37
C ARG A 293 -17.53 9.05 0.11
N THR A 294 -17.52 9.90 1.11
CA THR A 294 -17.98 11.30 0.99
C THR A 294 -17.18 12.07 -0.05
N ARG A 295 -15.92 11.72 -0.27
CA ARG A 295 -15.04 12.35 -1.26
C ARG A 295 -15.05 11.67 -2.64
N ASP A 296 -15.77 10.57 -2.82
CA ASP A 296 -15.70 9.71 -4.01
C ASP A 296 -14.25 9.27 -4.32
N ASP A 297 -13.48 8.96 -3.25
CA ASP A 297 -12.10 8.54 -3.34
C ASP A 297 -12.00 7.03 -3.51
N SER A 298 -12.13 6.57 -4.76
CA SER A 298 -12.07 5.14 -5.09
C SER A 298 -10.72 4.51 -4.71
N PHE A 299 -9.61 5.27 -4.79
CA PHE A 299 -8.29 4.79 -4.38
C PHE A 299 -8.27 4.43 -2.89
N ALA A 300 -8.71 5.36 -2.03
CA ALA A 300 -8.77 5.11 -0.58
C ALA A 300 -9.70 3.94 -0.25
N LEU A 301 -10.90 3.89 -0.87
CA LEU A 301 -11.87 2.80 -0.64
C LEU A 301 -11.29 1.44 -1.01
N MET A 302 -10.64 1.31 -2.16
CA MET A 302 -10.05 0.05 -2.61
C MET A 302 -8.90 -0.41 -1.69
N HIS A 303 -8.06 0.51 -1.23
CA HIS A 303 -6.98 0.18 -0.30
C HIS A 303 -7.46 -0.10 1.13
N MET A 304 -8.62 0.42 1.52
CA MET A 304 -9.26 0.10 2.80
C MET A 304 -9.99 -1.25 2.80
N THR A 305 -10.06 -1.98 1.68
CA THR A 305 -10.76 -3.27 1.59
C THR A 305 -10.28 -4.26 2.65
N TYR A 306 -8.98 -4.51 2.74
CA TYR A 306 -8.44 -5.45 3.73
C TYR A 306 -8.63 -4.94 5.17
N PRO A 307 -8.28 -3.70 5.54
CA PRO A 307 -8.58 -3.17 6.87
C PRO A 307 -10.05 -3.25 7.25
N ALA A 308 -10.97 -2.88 6.35
CA ALA A 308 -12.41 -2.95 6.61
C ALA A 308 -12.89 -4.40 6.79
N CYS A 309 -12.42 -5.30 5.94
CA CYS A 309 -12.71 -6.73 6.05
C CYS A 309 -12.30 -7.28 7.44
N VAL A 310 -11.06 -6.99 7.88
CA VAL A 310 -10.56 -7.45 9.19
C VAL A 310 -11.37 -6.87 10.34
N THR A 311 -11.76 -5.59 10.29
CA THR A 311 -12.57 -4.99 11.37
C THR A 311 -13.95 -5.63 11.47
N HIS A 312 -14.58 -6.01 10.37
CA HIS A 312 -15.83 -6.76 10.37
C HIS A 312 -15.65 -8.20 10.88
N ILE A 313 -14.54 -8.87 10.54
CA ILE A 313 -14.20 -10.19 11.10
C ILE A 313 -14.02 -10.11 12.62
N VAL A 314 -13.33 -9.08 13.13
CA VAL A 314 -13.16 -8.86 14.58
C VAL A 314 -14.50 -8.70 15.28
N ALA A 315 -15.47 -8.05 14.64
CA ALA A 315 -16.83 -7.86 15.13
C ALA A 315 -17.78 -9.05 14.90
N ASP A 316 -17.30 -10.15 14.31
CA ASP A 316 -18.09 -11.32 13.87
C ASP A 316 -19.21 -10.98 12.85
N ASP A 317 -19.07 -9.86 12.13
CA ASP A 317 -20.00 -9.44 11.05
C ASP A 317 -19.53 -9.99 9.69
N VAL A 318 -19.84 -11.26 9.46
CA VAL A 318 -19.41 -12.00 8.26
C VAL A 318 -20.00 -11.40 6.99
N ASP A 319 -21.26 -10.96 7.04
CA ASP A 319 -21.95 -10.42 5.88
C ASP A 319 -21.38 -9.08 5.46
N ALA A 320 -21.05 -8.21 6.40
CA ALA A 320 -20.37 -6.95 6.08
C ALA A 320 -18.96 -7.19 5.57
N ALA A 321 -18.20 -8.12 6.16
CA ALA A 321 -16.88 -8.50 5.67
C ALA A 321 -16.95 -8.99 4.22
N TRP A 322 -17.94 -9.81 3.89
CA TRP A 322 -18.13 -10.33 2.53
C TRP A 322 -18.50 -9.23 1.53
N ARG A 323 -19.47 -8.36 1.89
CA ARG A 323 -19.87 -7.22 1.02
C ARG A 323 -18.68 -6.32 0.66
N VAL A 324 -17.77 -6.07 1.58
CA VAL A 324 -16.55 -5.29 1.30
C VAL A 324 -15.68 -5.97 0.24
N THR A 325 -15.54 -7.30 0.29
CA THR A 325 -14.75 -8.06 -0.69
C THR A 325 -15.39 -8.08 -2.07
N GLU A 326 -16.73 -8.21 -2.15
CA GLU A 326 -17.48 -8.18 -3.41
C GLU A 326 -17.37 -6.82 -4.11
N LEU A 327 -17.51 -5.73 -3.36
CA LEU A 327 -17.33 -4.38 -3.88
C LEU A 327 -15.93 -4.18 -4.47
N ALA A 328 -14.89 -4.65 -3.79
CA ALA A 328 -13.52 -4.57 -4.29
C ALA A 328 -13.32 -5.40 -5.57
N ALA A 329 -13.87 -6.61 -5.61
CA ALA A 329 -13.77 -7.48 -6.79
C ALA A 329 -14.50 -6.90 -8.01
N ALA A 330 -15.65 -6.25 -7.82
CA ALA A 330 -16.41 -5.60 -8.89
C ALA A 330 -15.67 -4.40 -9.53
N HIS A 331 -14.80 -3.73 -8.77
CA HIS A 331 -14.01 -2.60 -9.26
C HIS A 331 -12.66 -3.04 -9.87
N ALA A 332 -12.25 -4.27 -9.64
CA ALA A 332 -11.00 -4.82 -10.15
C ALA A 332 -11.19 -5.31 -11.59
N GLY A 333 -10.89 -4.47 -12.58
CA GLY A 333 -10.90 -4.83 -14.00
C GLY A 333 -9.49 -4.81 -14.61
N GLY A 334 -9.29 -5.54 -15.73
CA GLY A 334 -8.04 -5.49 -16.49
C GLY A 334 -6.88 -6.33 -15.92
N ALA A 335 -5.66 -5.77 -15.94
CA ALA A 335 -4.46 -6.47 -15.47
C ALA A 335 -4.45 -6.69 -13.95
N PHE A 336 -3.76 -7.74 -13.49
CA PHE A 336 -3.64 -8.05 -12.07
C PHE A 336 -2.83 -6.97 -11.32
N THR A 337 -3.48 -6.31 -10.37
CA THR A 337 -2.94 -5.17 -9.60
C THR A 337 -2.99 -5.42 -8.09
N ALA A 338 -2.50 -4.46 -7.29
CA ALA A 338 -2.60 -4.48 -5.83
C ALA A 338 -4.05 -4.60 -5.33
N PHE A 339 -5.02 -4.08 -6.07
CA PHE A 339 -6.45 -4.19 -5.73
C PHE A 339 -6.95 -5.64 -5.83
N HIS A 340 -6.59 -6.36 -6.89
CA HIS A 340 -6.91 -7.78 -7.05
C HIS A 340 -6.27 -8.61 -5.93
N TRP A 341 -5.05 -8.28 -5.54
CA TRP A 341 -4.36 -8.93 -4.44
C TRP A 341 -5.06 -8.67 -3.09
N GLY A 342 -5.44 -7.43 -2.81
CA GLY A 342 -6.19 -7.07 -1.61
C GLY A 342 -7.55 -7.77 -1.54
N ALA A 343 -8.30 -7.83 -2.65
CA ALA A 343 -9.55 -8.56 -2.75
C ALA A 343 -9.37 -10.07 -2.52
N PHE A 344 -8.28 -10.66 -3.07
CA PHE A 344 -7.92 -12.06 -2.84
C PHE A 344 -7.71 -12.37 -1.36
N ILE A 345 -6.84 -11.61 -0.67
CA ILE A 345 -6.54 -11.84 0.75
C ILE A 345 -7.81 -11.72 1.59
N SER A 346 -8.60 -10.66 1.36
CA SER A 346 -9.83 -10.42 2.09
C SER A 346 -10.85 -11.55 1.89
N ALA A 347 -11.11 -11.94 0.64
CA ALA A 347 -12.07 -12.99 0.34
C ALA A 347 -11.64 -14.36 0.89
N ALA A 348 -10.36 -14.74 0.74
CA ALA A 348 -9.84 -15.98 1.29
C ALA A 348 -9.94 -16.02 2.82
N SER A 349 -9.72 -14.90 3.50
CA SER A 349 -9.88 -14.78 4.95
C SER A 349 -11.36 -14.97 5.36
N VAL A 350 -12.31 -14.29 4.70
CA VAL A 350 -13.75 -14.44 5.00
C VAL A 350 -14.23 -15.85 4.71
N GLU A 351 -13.82 -16.47 3.61
CA GLU A 351 -14.17 -17.86 3.27
C GLU A 351 -13.70 -18.82 4.36
N ARG A 352 -12.45 -18.71 4.83
CA ARG A 352 -11.98 -19.53 5.96
C ARG A 352 -12.72 -19.22 7.26
N TYR A 353 -13.00 -17.93 7.53
CA TYR A 353 -13.71 -17.52 8.74
C TYR A 353 -15.13 -18.10 8.81
N LYS A 354 -15.86 -18.14 7.71
CA LYS A 354 -17.20 -18.74 7.64
C LYS A 354 -17.21 -20.26 7.44
N GLY A 355 -16.04 -20.88 7.30
CA GLY A 355 -15.90 -22.32 7.09
C GLY A 355 -16.08 -22.80 5.65
N ASP A 356 -16.10 -21.91 4.67
CA ASP A 356 -16.10 -22.27 3.24
C ASP A 356 -14.67 -22.63 2.78
N VAL A 357 -14.20 -23.78 3.24
CA VAL A 357 -12.85 -24.26 2.93
C VAL A 357 -12.66 -24.61 1.46
N ARG A 358 -13.73 -24.99 0.74
CA ARG A 358 -13.69 -25.30 -0.70
C ARG A 358 -13.50 -24.02 -1.51
N GLY A 359 -14.24 -22.96 -1.20
CA GLY A 359 -14.10 -21.63 -1.79
C GLY A 359 -12.70 -21.09 -1.58
N ALA A 360 -12.22 -21.07 -0.33
CA ALA A 360 -10.88 -20.61 0.02
C ALA A 360 -9.77 -21.37 -0.72
N TRP A 361 -9.89 -22.69 -0.85
CA TRP A 361 -8.92 -23.53 -1.57
C TRP A 361 -8.92 -23.25 -3.08
N SER A 362 -10.10 -23.22 -3.71
CA SER A 362 -10.25 -22.88 -5.12
C SER A 362 -9.64 -21.51 -5.43
N ARG A 363 -9.91 -20.51 -4.59
CA ARG A 363 -9.34 -19.16 -4.70
C ARG A 363 -7.82 -19.16 -4.57
N ALA A 364 -7.28 -19.91 -3.61
CA ALA A 364 -5.84 -20.04 -3.41
C ALA A 364 -5.12 -20.68 -4.60
N GLN A 365 -5.79 -21.58 -5.34
CA GLN A 365 -5.27 -22.16 -6.56
C GLN A 365 -5.35 -21.17 -7.73
N SER A 366 -6.49 -20.51 -7.93
CA SER A 366 -6.74 -19.62 -9.07
C SER A 366 -5.84 -18.40 -9.10
N ILE A 367 -5.44 -17.84 -7.93
CA ILE A 367 -4.61 -16.66 -7.84
C ILE A 367 -3.14 -16.91 -8.22
N ALA A 368 -2.68 -18.16 -8.22
CA ALA A 368 -1.25 -18.50 -8.35
C ALA A 368 -0.64 -17.94 -9.64
N GLN A 369 -1.23 -18.27 -10.77
CA GLN A 369 -0.70 -17.88 -12.08
C GLN A 369 -0.84 -16.38 -12.37
N PRO A 370 -1.99 -15.71 -12.13
CA PRO A 370 -2.09 -14.27 -12.26
C PRO A 370 -1.08 -13.50 -11.42
N LEU A 371 -0.85 -13.91 -10.17
CA LEU A 371 0.14 -13.30 -9.29
C LEU A 371 1.56 -13.49 -9.83
N GLU A 372 1.95 -14.71 -10.21
CA GLU A 372 3.29 -15.02 -10.70
C GLU A 372 3.63 -14.27 -12.00
N SER A 373 2.66 -14.07 -12.88
CA SER A 373 2.84 -13.32 -14.12
C SER A 373 2.81 -11.80 -13.93
N SER A 374 2.39 -11.31 -12.77
CA SER A 374 2.31 -9.87 -12.48
C SER A 374 3.62 -9.28 -11.93
N SER A 375 3.75 -7.96 -12.01
CA SER A 375 4.86 -7.23 -11.37
C SER A 375 4.83 -7.30 -9.85
N LEU A 376 3.69 -7.59 -9.23
CA LEU A 376 3.52 -7.75 -7.79
C LEU A 376 4.32 -8.94 -7.22
N SER A 377 4.59 -9.97 -8.03
CA SER A 377 5.44 -11.09 -7.64
C SER A 377 6.87 -10.66 -7.24
N ARG A 378 7.30 -9.45 -7.62
CA ARG A 378 8.61 -8.87 -7.27
C ARG A 378 8.60 -8.16 -5.92
N VAL A 379 7.42 -7.87 -5.35
CA VAL A 379 7.28 -7.25 -4.03
C VAL A 379 7.40 -8.32 -2.96
N ALA A 380 8.42 -8.24 -2.11
CA ALA A 380 8.73 -9.28 -1.11
C ALA A 380 7.55 -9.53 -0.15
N LEU A 381 6.93 -8.47 0.37
CA LEU A 381 5.76 -8.54 1.22
C LEU A 381 4.59 -9.26 0.54
N VAL A 382 4.29 -8.92 -0.72
CA VAL A 382 3.20 -9.56 -1.48
C VAL A 382 3.46 -11.05 -1.67
N ARG A 383 4.71 -11.44 -1.98
CA ARG A 383 5.10 -12.85 -2.10
C ARG A 383 4.89 -13.62 -0.79
N ALA A 384 5.33 -13.04 0.34
CA ALA A 384 5.26 -13.69 1.64
C ALA A 384 3.80 -13.85 2.09
N PHE A 385 3.00 -12.78 2.08
CA PHE A 385 1.59 -12.86 2.45
C PHE A 385 0.76 -13.73 1.51
N SER A 386 1.01 -13.69 0.20
CA SER A 386 0.30 -14.58 -0.74
C SER A 386 0.63 -16.05 -0.51
N ALA A 387 1.88 -16.38 -0.22
CA ALA A 387 2.28 -17.75 0.12
C ALA A 387 1.63 -18.20 1.44
N TYR A 388 1.57 -17.32 2.43
CA TYR A 388 0.95 -17.59 3.72
C TYR A 388 -0.55 -17.82 3.59
N GLU A 389 -1.29 -16.92 2.94
CA GLU A 389 -2.75 -17.01 2.75
C GLU A 389 -3.16 -18.26 1.94
N ARG A 390 -2.39 -18.58 0.90
CA ARG A 390 -2.59 -19.83 0.14
C ARG A 390 -2.29 -21.05 0.98
N GLY A 391 -1.26 -20.99 1.82
CA GLY A 391 -0.92 -22.07 2.76
C GLY A 391 -2.00 -22.32 3.80
N LEU A 392 -2.58 -21.25 4.38
CA LEU A 392 -3.70 -21.35 5.32
C LEU A 392 -4.92 -22.01 4.67
N SER A 393 -5.28 -21.58 3.45
CA SER A 393 -6.40 -22.16 2.70
C SER A 393 -6.16 -23.65 2.37
N ALA A 394 -4.92 -24.02 2.05
CA ALA A 394 -4.54 -25.41 1.80
C ALA A 394 -4.66 -26.27 3.08
N ILE A 395 -4.20 -25.78 4.23
CA ILE A 395 -4.31 -26.50 5.51
C ILE A 395 -5.78 -26.67 5.90
N ALA A 396 -6.60 -25.62 5.77
CA ALA A 396 -8.04 -25.69 6.05
C ALA A 396 -8.74 -26.73 5.18
N ALA A 397 -8.43 -26.76 3.88
CA ALA A 397 -8.96 -27.76 2.93
C ALA A 397 -8.52 -29.17 3.33
N ALA A 398 -7.24 -29.38 3.63
CA ALA A 398 -6.71 -30.69 4.02
C ALA A 398 -7.32 -31.21 5.32
N ALA A 399 -7.53 -30.34 6.31
CA ALA A 399 -8.20 -30.67 7.58
C ALA A 399 -9.65 -31.12 7.37
N ALA A 400 -10.36 -30.50 6.42
CA ALA A 400 -11.73 -30.86 6.04
C ALA A 400 -11.82 -32.03 5.04
N GLY A 401 -10.69 -32.64 4.67
CA GLY A 401 -10.66 -33.76 3.71
C GLY A 401 -10.82 -33.37 2.24
N VAL A 402 -10.77 -32.06 1.91
CA VAL A 402 -10.85 -31.56 0.53
C VAL A 402 -9.47 -31.65 -0.11
N ASP A 403 -9.36 -32.40 -1.20
CA ASP A 403 -8.09 -32.60 -1.93
C ASP A 403 -6.88 -32.84 -0.99
N ARG A 404 -7.10 -33.60 0.09
CA ARG A 404 -6.21 -33.69 1.27
C ARG A 404 -4.74 -33.80 0.91
N THR A 405 -4.38 -34.70 0.00
CA THR A 405 -2.98 -34.94 -0.38
C THR A 405 -2.38 -33.75 -1.11
N ALA A 406 -3.08 -33.23 -2.12
CA ALA A 406 -2.61 -32.10 -2.92
C ALA A 406 -2.52 -30.82 -2.05
N ALA A 407 -3.51 -30.60 -1.19
CA ALA A 407 -3.55 -29.46 -0.28
C ALA A 407 -2.40 -29.50 0.73
N LEU A 408 -2.11 -30.63 1.38
CA LEU A 408 -0.97 -30.80 2.28
C LEU A 408 0.38 -30.56 1.58
N LEU A 409 0.58 -31.14 0.39
CA LEU A 409 1.79 -30.93 -0.40
C LEU A 409 1.99 -29.45 -0.74
N SER A 410 0.91 -28.77 -1.12
CA SER A 410 0.93 -27.31 -1.39
C SER A 410 1.29 -26.51 -0.14
N ALA A 411 0.63 -26.80 1.01
CA ALA A 411 0.90 -26.13 2.27
C ALA A 411 2.37 -26.27 2.69
N GLU A 412 2.93 -27.48 2.64
CA GLU A 412 4.32 -27.73 3.00
C GLU A 412 5.32 -27.06 2.04
N LYS A 413 5.03 -27.05 0.74
CA LYS A 413 5.85 -26.34 -0.26
C LYS A 413 5.90 -24.84 0.05
N LEU A 414 4.75 -24.24 0.33
CA LEU A 414 4.63 -22.81 0.66
C LEU A 414 5.29 -22.50 2.00
N ALA A 415 5.09 -23.33 3.01
CA ALA A 415 5.72 -23.20 4.31
C ALA A 415 7.25 -23.23 4.22
N ARG A 416 7.82 -24.23 3.51
CA ARG A 416 9.28 -24.31 3.28
C ARG A 416 9.84 -23.13 2.51
N ARG A 417 9.06 -22.55 1.58
CA ARG A 417 9.44 -21.32 0.87
C ARG A 417 9.53 -20.15 1.85
N LEU A 418 8.51 -19.96 2.70
CA LEU A 418 8.47 -18.89 3.70
C LEU A 418 9.58 -19.02 4.74
N SER A 419 9.88 -20.25 5.22
CA SER A 419 10.94 -20.49 6.22
C SER A 419 12.35 -20.15 5.70
N ARG A 420 12.52 -19.98 4.38
CA ARG A 420 13.78 -19.62 3.73
C ARG A 420 13.78 -18.22 3.12
N ASP A 421 12.69 -17.48 3.30
CA ASP A 421 12.58 -16.10 2.77
C ASP A 421 13.40 -15.15 3.65
N ASP A 422 14.04 -14.17 3.03
CA ASP A 422 14.89 -13.19 3.70
C ASP A 422 14.11 -12.10 4.43
N ILE A 423 12.79 -11.98 4.20
CA ILE A 423 11.97 -10.98 4.88
C ILE A 423 11.68 -11.43 6.32
N GLY A 424 12.02 -10.59 7.30
CA GLY A 424 12.14 -10.95 8.71
C GLY A 424 10.94 -11.66 9.35
N PHE A 425 9.72 -11.40 8.88
CA PHE A 425 8.50 -12.03 9.42
C PHE A 425 8.10 -13.35 8.71
N ALA A 426 8.59 -13.62 7.50
CA ALA A 426 8.16 -14.76 6.71
C ALA A 426 8.51 -16.12 7.33
N PRO A 427 9.70 -16.33 7.93
CA PRO A 427 10.01 -17.58 8.62
C PRO A 427 9.01 -17.93 9.73
N ALA A 428 8.54 -16.95 10.50
CA ALA A 428 7.52 -17.15 11.52
C ALA A 428 6.21 -17.72 10.94
N MET A 429 5.75 -17.16 9.84
CA MET A 429 4.57 -17.63 9.09
C MET A 429 4.79 -19.02 8.51
N GLY A 430 6.00 -19.32 8.01
CA GLY A 430 6.37 -20.63 7.51
C GLY A 430 6.27 -21.72 8.58
N HIS A 431 6.79 -21.46 9.77
CA HIS A 431 6.71 -22.40 10.89
C HIS A 431 5.26 -22.59 11.38
N LEU A 432 4.44 -21.53 11.38
CA LEU A 432 3.03 -21.66 11.75
C LEU A 432 2.26 -22.55 10.74
N LEU A 433 2.53 -22.42 9.45
CA LEU A 433 1.96 -23.32 8.44
C LEU A 433 2.43 -24.76 8.60
N LEU A 434 3.74 -25.00 8.91
CA LEU A 434 4.26 -26.34 9.18
C LEU A 434 3.55 -26.97 10.36
N ALA A 435 3.32 -26.22 11.43
CA ALA A 435 2.61 -26.68 12.61
C ALA A 435 1.19 -27.18 12.26
N GLY A 436 0.42 -26.41 11.49
CA GLY A 436 -0.90 -26.82 11.01
C GLY A 436 -0.85 -28.06 10.12
N ALA A 437 0.11 -28.13 9.19
CA ALA A 437 0.27 -29.28 8.32
C ALA A 437 0.64 -30.57 9.07
N HIS A 438 1.53 -30.48 10.07
CA HIS A 438 1.88 -31.62 10.95
C HIS A 438 0.69 -32.05 11.81
N SER A 439 -0.07 -31.10 12.34
CA SER A 439 -1.28 -31.39 13.11
C SER A 439 -2.33 -32.14 12.27
N VAL A 440 -2.59 -31.71 11.02
CA VAL A 440 -3.48 -32.43 10.10
C VAL A 440 -3.02 -33.87 9.82
N ARG A 441 -1.70 -34.13 9.84
CA ARG A 441 -1.14 -35.50 9.71
C ARG A 441 -1.22 -36.34 10.99
N GLY A 442 -1.61 -35.74 12.12
CA GLY A 442 -1.59 -36.39 13.43
C GLY A 442 -0.20 -36.43 14.07
N ASP A 443 0.79 -35.72 13.52
CA ASP A 443 2.15 -35.66 14.05
C ASP A 443 2.27 -34.52 15.10
N LYS A 444 1.71 -34.80 16.27
CA LYS A 444 1.69 -33.87 17.39
C LYS A 444 3.08 -33.39 17.83
N PRO A 445 4.12 -34.25 17.91
CA PRO A 445 5.47 -33.80 18.30
C PRO A 445 6.03 -32.74 17.35
N ARG A 446 5.96 -32.98 16.03
CA ARG A 446 6.43 -32.02 15.03
C ARG A 446 5.58 -30.76 14.96
N ALA A 447 4.27 -30.85 15.21
CA ALA A 447 3.41 -29.68 15.31
C ALA A 447 3.82 -28.77 16.48
N LEU A 448 4.13 -29.36 17.65
CA LEU A 448 4.63 -28.63 18.83
C LEU A 448 5.99 -27.98 18.57
N GLU A 449 6.95 -28.71 17.98
CA GLU A 449 8.26 -28.19 17.58
C GLU A 449 8.13 -26.99 16.65
N ALA A 450 7.29 -27.10 15.64
CA ALA A 450 7.06 -25.99 14.69
C ALA A 450 6.44 -24.75 15.37
N LEU A 451 5.50 -24.93 16.31
CA LEU A 451 4.93 -23.83 17.11
C LEU A 451 5.97 -23.20 18.06
N GLU A 452 6.87 -24.01 18.60
CA GLU A 452 7.95 -23.54 19.45
C GLU A 452 8.95 -22.66 18.69
N LEU A 453 9.25 -23.01 17.44
CA LEU A 453 10.06 -22.18 16.54
C LEU A 453 9.32 -20.93 16.06
N ALA A 454 8.00 -21.03 15.79
CA ALA A 454 7.20 -19.92 15.31
C ALA A 454 7.04 -18.78 16.33
N LEU A 455 6.79 -19.11 17.60
CA LEU A 455 6.40 -18.13 18.63
C LEU A 455 7.43 -17.02 18.85
N PRO A 456 8.73 -17.29 19.09
CA PRO A 456 9.70 -16.23 19.28
C PRO A 456 9.87 -15.36 18.03
N LEU A 457 9.73 -15.94 16.84
CA LEU A 457 9.81 -15.21 15.58
C LEU A 457 8.57 -14.31 15.36
N LEU A 458 7.38 -14.78 15.73
CA LEU A 458 6.15 -13.98 15.69
C LEU A 458 6.22 -12.79 16.67
N ASP A 459 6.73 -13.03 17.88
CA ASP A 459 6.92 -11.98 18.88
C ASP A 459 7.99 -10.96 18.42
N ALA A 460 9.11 -11.42 17.87
CA ALA A 460 10.17 -10.55 17.34
C ALA A 460 9.73 -9.72 16.13
N ALA A 461 8.81 -10.25 15.31
CA ALA A 461 8.23 -9.57 14.16
C ALA A 461 7.01 -8.70 14.53
N ASP A 462 6.68 -8.55 15.81
CA ASP A 462 5.50 -7.83 16.28
C ASP A 462 4.18 -8.30 15.62
N LEU A 463 4.04 -9.58 15.31
CA LEU A 463 2.82 -10.18 14.75
C LEU A 463 1.90 -10.66 15.89
N GLY A 464 1.44 -9.73 16.72
CA GLY A 464 0.77 -10.02 17.99
C GLY A 464 -0.48 -10.89 17.86
N TYR A 465 -1.30 -10.68 16.83
CA TYR A 465 -2.48 -11.51 16.57
C TYR A 465 -2.10 -12.95 16.20
N LEU A 466 -1.15 -13.14 15.28
CA LEU A 466 -0.70 -14.49 14.91
C LEU A 466 0.02 -15.20 16.06
N ALA A 467 0.75 -14.46 16.90
CA ALA A 467 1.36 -14.99 18.11
C ALA A 467 0.32 -15.50 19.13
N ALA A 468 -0.81 -14.79 19.28
CA ALA A 468 -1.92 -15.25 20.11
C ALA A 468 -2.55 -16.53 19.53
N CYS A 469 -2.79 -16.60 18.22
CA CYS A 469 -3.27 -17.82 17.57
C CYS A 469 -2.31 -19.01 17.77
N ALA A 470 -1.02 -18.81 17.55
CA ALA A 470 -0.01 -19.85 17.75
C ALA A 470 0.08 -20.34 19.20
N ARG A 471 0.00 -19.41 20.19
CA ARG A 471 -0.03 -19.78 21.62
C ARG A 471 -1.25 -20.61 21.97
N THR A 472 -2.43 -20.24 21.47
CA THR A 472 -3.66 -21.04 21.69
C THR A 472 -3.48 -22.46 21.15
N ARG A 473 -3.00 -22.63 19.91
CA ARG A 473 -2.80 -23.95 19.31
C ARG A 473 -1.76 -24.76 20.05
N ARG A 474 -0.64 -24.14 20.47
CA ARG A 474 0.35 -24.79 21.30
C ARG A 474 -0.24 -25.24 22.64
N GLY A 475 -1.03 -24.39 23.29
CA GLY A 475 -1.71 -24.71 24.54
C GLY A 475 -2.69 -25.89 24.42
N GLN A 476 -3.49 -25.91 23.34
CA GLN A 476 -4.40 -27.01 23.04
C GLN A 476 -3.68 -28.34 22.81
N LEU A 477 -2.55 -28.33 22.10
CA LEU A 477 -1.75 -29.53 21.89
C LEU A 477 -1.02 -30.00 23.16
N LEU A 478 -0.46 -29.09 23.96
CA LEU A 478 0.23 -29.44 25.19
C LEU A 478 -0.71 -30.04 26.23
N GLY A 479 -1.86 -29.39 26.45
CA GLY A 479 -2.75 -29.77 27.53
C GLY A 479 -2.18 -29.49 28.94
N GLY A 480 -2.84 -29.99 29.95
CA GLY A 480 -2.37 -29.83 31.35
C GLY A 480 -2.38 -28.37 31.82
N ALA A 481 -1.64 -28.07 32.88
CA ALA A 481 -1.58 -26.71 33.45
C ALA A 481 -0.85 -25.73 32.53
N ALA A 482 0.29 -26.11 31.98
CA ALA A 482 1.07 -25.26 31.06
C ALA A 482 0.29 -24.93 29.77
N GLY A 483 -0.48 -25.89 29.25
CA GLY A 483 -1.33 -25.62 28.09
C GLY A 483 -2.45 -24.64 28.39
N ARG A 484 -3.10 -24.78 29.55
CA ARG A 484 -4.15 -23.82 29.99
C ARG A 484 -3.61 -22.41 30.15
N GLU A 485 -2.46 -22.23 30.75
CA GLU A 485 -1.85 -20.89 30.90
C GLU A 485 -1.63 -20.18 29.55
N LEU A 486 -1.16 -20.92 28.54
CA LEU A 486 -1.00 -20.38 27.18
C LEU A 486 -2.34 -19.96 26.55
N VAL A 487 -3.37 -20.77 26.71
CA VAL A 487 -4.73 -20.47 26.20
C VAL A 487 -5.28 -19.23 26.89
N GLU A 488 -5.26 -19.17 28.22
CA GLU A 488 -5.74 -18.03 29.01
C GLU A 488 -5.02 -16.71 28.65
N ARG A 489 -3.71 -16.79 28.40
CA ARG A 489 -2.95 -15.61 27.93
C ARG A 489 -3.47 -15.11 26.59
N SER A 490 -3.81 -15.99 25.68
CA SER A 490 -4.34 -15.64 24.36
C SER A 490 -5.78 -15.15 24.44
N GLU A 491 -6.62 -15.73 25.30
CA GLU A 491 -7.98 -15.28 25.55
C GLU A 491 -8.02 -13.84 26.08
N ARG A 492 -7.11 -13.51 27.01
CA ARG A 492 -6.93 -12.13 27.49
C ARG A 492 -6.53 -11.18 26.35
N PHE A 493 -5.67 -11.62 25.43
CA PHE A 493 -5.31 -10.82 24.25
C PHE A 493 -6.52 -10.59 23.36
N PHE A 494 -7.28 -11.64 22.98
CA PHE A 494 -8.46 -11.50 22.12
C PHE A 494 -9.53 -10.59 22.77
N ALA A 495 -9.79 -10.75 24.05
CA ALA A 495 -10.71 -9.91 24.80
C ALA A 495 -10.25 -8.44 24.82
N THR A 496 -8.97 -8.19 25.07
CA THR A 496 -8.38 -6.83 25.05
C THR A 496 -8.49 -6.20 23.66
N GLN A 497 -8.32 -6.98 22.60
CA GLN A 497 -8.43 -6.52 21.22
C GLN A 497 -9.86 -6.47 20.68
N GLY A 498 -10.86 -6.89 21.48
CA GLY A 498 -12.27 -6.83 21.10
C GLY A 498 -12.70 -7.88 20.08
N VAL A 499 -11.98 -9.00 19.97
CA VAL A 499 -12.33 -10.12 19.09
C VAL A 499 -13.57 -10.83 19.64
N VAL A 500 -14.67 -10.79 18.89
CA VAL A 500 -15.97 -11.33 19.34
C VAL A 500 -15.99 -12.85 19.27
N ASN A 501 -15.40 -13.45 18.23
CA ASN A 501 -15.39 -14.90 18.05
C ASN A 501 -13.97 -15.44 17.85
N PRO A 502 -13.20 -15.68 18.95
CA PRO A 502 -11.84 -16.18 18.87
C PRO A 502 -11.71 -17.54 18.16
N GLU A 503 -12.71 -18.42 18.30
CA GLU A 503 -12.66 -19.77 17.69
C GLU A 503 -12.67 -19.69 16.15
N ARG A 504 -13.55 -18.87 15.56
CA ARG A 504 -13.56 -18.64 14.12
C ARG A 504 -12.27 -17.95 13.65
N CYS A 505 -11.75 -17.00 14.43
CA CYS A 505 -10.46 -16.36 14.17
C CYS A 505 -9.30 -17.37 14.16
N LEU A 506 -9.30 -18.32 15.10
CA LEU A 506 -8.32 -19.40 15.15
C LEU A 506 -8.46 -20.36 13.96
N ALA A 507 -9.69 -20.73 13.59
CA ALA A 507 -9.94 -21.58 12.42
C ALA A 507 -9.48 -20.90 11.12
N MET A 508 -9.64 -19.56 11.01
CA MET A 508 -9.20 -18.76 9.87
C MET A 508 -7.67 -18.66 9.76
N SER A 509 -6.99 -18.35 10.89
CA SER A 509 -5.59 -17.90 10.89
C SER A 509 -4.58 -18.94 11.39
N ALA A 510 -5.04 -20.01 12.02
CA ALA A 510 -4.26 -21.16 12.44
C ALA A 510 -5.10 -22.45 12.28
N PRO A 511 -5.48 -22.82 11.04
CA PRO A 511 -6.26 -24.03 10.76
C PRO A 511 -5.45 -25.31 10.96
N GLY A 512 -6.16 -26.45 11.07
CA GLY A 512 -5.54 -27.78 11.08
C GLY A 512 -5.32 -28.40 12.46
N PHE A 513 -5.82 -27.77 13.54
CA PHE A 513 -5.66 -28.25 14.93
C PHE A 513 -6.95 -28.76 15.52
#